data_071d47cd497b61c09b74a9f23ff9e2fb
#
_entry.id   071d47cd497b61c09b74a9f23ff9e2fb
#
_cell.length_a   1.000
_cell.length_b   1.000
_cell.length_c   1.000
_cell.angle_alpha   90.00
_cell.angle_beta   90.00
_cell.angle_gamma   90.00
#
_symmetry.space_group_name_H-M   'P 1'
#
loop_
_entity.id
_entity.type
_entity.pdbx_description
1 polymer ?
#
loop_
_entity_poly.entity_id
_entity_poly.type
_entity_poly.pdbx_seq_one_letter_code
_entity_poly.pdbx_strand_id
1 'polypeptide(L)'
;IRKIVGDEKLNLCKAFLKKEKIELTIGKVKDLKAFDFVRCRKTKKPKRQVKIDFSSVEDIEKNLENITLIEMKSSDRIDIDKDFGKYFMPLGVREFLLAVALKDRYRFILVHVGRGTIIELRWQDILARAKTINLDFKITLE
;
A
#
# COMPACT_ATOMS: atom_id res chain seq x y z
N ILE A 1 12.05 5.37 -0.23
CA ILE A 1 10.75 5.09 0.44
C ILE A 1 10.63 6.04 1.62
N ARG A 2 9.52 6.74 1.72
CA ARG A 2 9.20 7.68 2.81
C ARG A 2 8.00 7.17 3.59
N LYS A 3 8.08 7.18 4.92
CA LYS A 3 6.94 6.96 5.80
C LYS A 3 5.98 8.14 5.70
N ILE A 4 4.70 7.86 5.52
CA ILE A 4 3.64 8.86 5.40
C ILE A 4 2.75 8.79 6.65
N VAL A 5 2.44 9.94 7.23
CA VAL A 5 1.65 10.04 8.46
C VAL A 5 0.62 11.17 8.38
N GLY A 6 -0.50 11.00 9.08
CA GLY A 6 -1.49 12.06 9.29
C GLY A 6 -2.07 12.65 8.01
N ASP A 7 -2.02 13.98 7.92
CA ASP A 7 -2.65 14.75 6.83
C ASP A 7 -2.02 14.50 5.46
N GLU A 8 -0.72 14.22 5.39
CA GLU A 8 -0.06 13.84 4.14
C GLU A 8 -0.67 12.57 3.55
N LYS A 9 -0.94 11.56 4.41
CA LYS A 9 -1.58 10.30 4.00
C LYS A 9 -2.99 10.56 3.48
N LEU A 10 -3.73 11.42 4.16
CA LEU A 10 -5.07 11.81 3.77
C LEU A 10 -5.08 12.51 2.41
N ASN A 11 -4.19 13.46 2.18
CA ASN A 11 -4.08 14.21 0.93
C ASN A 11 -3.71 13.29 -0.22
N LEU A 12 -2.76 12.38 0.01
CA LEU A 12 -2.34 11.38 -0.97
C LEU A 12 -3.50 10.47 -1.37
N CYS A 13 -4.27 9.97 -0.39
CA CYS A 13 -5.46 9.15 -0.66
C CYS A 13 -6.52 9.91 -1.47
N LYS A 14 -6.84 11.14 -1.10
CA LYS A 14 -7.81 11.98 -1.83
C LYS A 14 -7.42 12.18 -3.28
N ALA A 15 -6.14 12.48 -3.53
CA ALA A 15 -5.62 12.69 -4.87
C ALA A 15 -5.72 11.41 -5.73
N PHE A 16 -5.35 10.24 -5.18
CA PHE A 16 -5.48 8.97 -5.88
C PHE A 16 -6.94 8.62 -6.17
N LEU A 17 -7.82 8.71 -5.18
CA LEU A 17 -9.23 8.38 -5.34
C LEU A 17 -9.90 9.26 -6.40
N LYS A 18 -9.62 10.55 -6.37
CA LYS A 18 -10.14 11.50 -7.36
C LYS A 18 -9.68 11.16 -8.77
N LYS A 19 -8.39 10.89 -8.97
CA LYS A 19 -7.84 10.57 -10.28
C LYS A 19 -8.38 9.26 -10.84
N GLU A 20 -8.45 8.22 -10.02
CA GLU A 20 -8.89 6.89 -10.44
C GLU A 20 -10.42 6.76 -10.48
N LYS A 21 -11.18 7.81 -10.15
CA LYS A 21 -12.64 7.80 -10.03
C LYS A 21 -13.16 6.67 -9.14
N ILE A 22 -12.40 6.35 -8.09
CA ILE A 22 -12.75 5.31 -7.13
C ILE A 22 -13.62 5.94 -6.04
N GLU A 23 -14.90 5.60 -6.02
CA GLU A 23 -15.79 5.92 -4.91
C GLU A 23 -15.60 4.88 -3.80
N LEU A 24 -14.63 5.10 -2.92
CA LEU A 24 -14.52 4.33 -1.70
C LEU A 24 -15.41 4.98 -0.62
N THR A 25 -16.65 4.56 -0.56
CA THR A 25 -17.59 4.96 0.50
C THR A 25 -17.33 4.19 1.80
N ILE A 26 -16.07 4.03 2.20
CA ILE A 26 -15.70 3.29 3.39
C ILE A 26 -15.18 4.24 4.46
N GLY A 27 -16.07 4.67 5.32
CA GLY A 27 -15.77 5.46 6.52
C GLY A 27 -15.25 6.87 6.24
N LYS A 28 -15.02 7.63 7.28
CA LYS A 28 -14.38 8.96 7.18
C LYS A 28 -12.96 8.78 6.67
N VAL A 29 -12.58 9.51 5.64
CA VAL A 29 -11.24 9.45 4.98
C VAL A 29 -10.07 9.62 5.97
N LYS A 30 -10.33 10.20 7.16
CA LYS A 30 -9.35 10.33 8.25
C LYS A 30 -8.79 9.00 8.77
N ASP A 31 -9.54 7.89 8.63
CA ASP A 31 -9.17 6.58 9.17
C ASP A 31 -8.51 5.66 8.14
N LEU A 32 -8.10 6.16 6.99
CA LEU A 32 -7.43 5.37 5.96
C LEU A 32 -6.00 5.00 6.36
N LYS A 33 -5.88 4.03 7.27
CA LYS A 33 -4.63 3.30 7.56
C LYS A 33 -4.44 2.17 6.54
N ALA A 34 -4.39 2.52 5.26
CA ALA A 34 -4.42 1.53 4.20
C ALA A 34 -3.06 1.36 3.50
N PHE A 35 -2.02 1.99 4.00
CA PHE A 35 -0.62 1.82 3.58
C PHE A 35 0.30 2.50 4.60
N ASP A 36 1.58 2.13 4.61
CA ASP A 36 2.57 2.63 5.57
C ASP A 36 3.52 3.64 4.94
N PHE A 37 3.90 3.40 3.68
CA PHE A 37 4.96 4.16 3.01
C PHE A 37 4.55 4.57 1.60
N VAL A 38 5.27 5.55 1.07
CA VAL A 38 5.23 5.93 -0.33
C VAL A 38 6.61 5.83 -0.95
N ARG A 39 6.64 5.34 -2.18
CA ARG A 39 7.83 5.35 -3.03
C ARG A 39 7.58 6.28 -4.20
N CYS A 40 8.49 7.24 -4.39
CA CYS A 40 8.51 8.08 -5.58
C CYS A 40 9.48 7.49 -6.61
N ARG A 41 9.04 7.39 -7.86
CA ARG A 41 9.89 6.94 -8.96
C ARG A 41 10.95 7.99 -9.23
N LYS A 42 12.22 7.58 -9.30
CA LYS A 42 13.28 8.47 -9.78
C LYS A 42 13.05 8.73 -11.27
N THR A 43 12.96 10.00 -11.65
CA THR A 43 12.97 10.36 -13.08
C THR A 43 14.35 10.06 -13.68
N LYS A 44 14.39 9.63 -14.94
CA LYS A 44 15.65 9.28 -15.65
C LYS A 44 16.62 10.44 -15.81
N LYS A 45 16.24 11.66 -15.45
CA LYS A 45 17.12 12.84 -15.48
C LYS A 45 17.83 12.98 -14.14
N PRO A 46 19.16 12.73 -14.06
CA PRO A 46 19.89 12.66 -12.79
C PRO A 46 19.98 13.98 -12.02
N LYS A 47 19.52 15.10 -12.57
CA LYS A 47 19.71 16.43 -11.97
C LYS A 47 18.51 17.00 -11.21
N ARG A 48 17.35 16.34 -11.18
CA ARG A 48 16.21 16.78 -10.35
C ARG A 48 15.56 15.57 -9.69
N GLN A 49 15.86 15.38 -8.42
CA GLN A 49 14.95 14.62 -7.57
C GLN A 49 13.63 15.40 -7.55
N VAL A 50 12.58 14.79 -8.08
CA VAL A 50 11.23 15.37 -7.93
C VAL A 50 10.91 15.32 -6.45
N LYS A 51 11.02 16.45 -5.78
CA LYS A 51 10.64 16.59 -4.39
C LYS A 51 9.13 16.85 -4.39
N ILE A 52 8.36 15.84 -4.03
CA ILE A 52 6.91 15.95 -3.94
C ILE A 52 6.57 16.46 -2.55
N ASP A 53 5.79 17.53 -2.51
CA ASP A 53 5.22 18.04 -1.27
C ASP A 53 3.90 17.31 -0.98
N PHE A 54 3.92 16.38 -0.04
CA PHE A 54 2.75 15.60 0.37
C PHE A 54 1.73 16.39 1.20
N SER A 55 2.02 17.63 1.57
CA SER A 55 1.04 18.55 2.17
C SER A 55 0.18 19.24 1.12
N SER A 56 0.66 19.34 -0.12
CA SER A 56 -0.05 19.92 -1.27
C SER A 56 -0.74 18.86 -2.10
N VAL A 57 -2.08 18.90 -2.16
CA VAL A 57 -2.88 17.99 -3.00
C VAL A 57 -2.55 18.19 -4.48
N GLU A 58 -2.31 19.43 -4.92
CA GLU A 58 -1.97 19.75 -6.30
C GLU A 58 -0.64 19.14 -6.72
N ASP A 59 0.37 19.20 -5.85
CA ASP A 59 1.69 18.61 -6.14
C ASP A 59 1.62 17.08 -6.20
N ILE A 60 0.82 16.46 -5.33
CA ILE A 60 0.53 15.03 -5.37
C ILE A 60 -0.16 14.68 -6.69
N GLU A 61 -1.23 15.39 -7.07
CA GLU A 61 -2.00 15.11 -8.29
C GLU A 61 -1.13 15.15 -9.55
N LYS A 62 -0.22 16.11 -9.65
CA LYS A 62 0.74 16.23 -10.77
C LYS A 62 1.72 15.05 -10.87
N ASN A 63 1.96 14.38 -9.75
CA ASN A 63 3.00 13.35 -9.64
C ASN A 63 2.44 11.95 -9.37
N LEU A 64 1.13 11.74 -9.40
CA LEU A 64 0.50 10.45 -9.04
C LEU A 64 1.05 9.25 -9.82
N GLU A 65 1.42 9.44 -11.09
CA GLU A 65 1.99 8.36 -11.91
C GLU A 65 3.37 7.89 -11.44
N ASN A 66 4.05 8.75 -10.69
CA ASN A 66 5.37 8.46 -10.14
C ASN A 66 5.33 7.92 -8.71
N ILE A 67 4.13 7.75 -8.16
CA ILE A 67 3.92 7.36 -6.77
C ILE A 67 3.42 5.91 -6.70
N THR A 68 4.04 5.13 -5.83
CA THR A 68 3.61 3.79 -5.44
C THR A 68 3.35 3.76 -3.95
N LEU A 69 2.17 3.30 -3.55
CA LEU A 69 1.82 3.06 -2.16
C LEU A 69 2.37 1.72 -1.70
N ILE A 70 2.82 1.64 -0.48
CA ILE A 70 3.45 0.45 0.08
C ILE A 70 2.82 0.13 1.43
N GLU A 71 2.31 -1.08 1.55
CA GLU A 71 1.94 -1.71 2.81
C GLU A 71 3.05 -2.67 3.23
N MET A 72 3.49 -2.60 4.47
CA MET A 72 4.54 -3.48 4.99
C MET A 72 3.94 -4.45 6.01
N LYS A 73 4.22 -5.73 5.81
CA LYS A 73 3.87 -6.80 6.74
C LYS A 73 5.15 -7.47 7.23
N SER A 74 5.28 -7.66 8.51
CA SER A 74 6.45 -8.31 9.11
C SER A 74 6.06 -9.56 9.88
N SER A 75 6.99 -10.51 9.96
CA SER A 75 6.87 -11.70 10.77
C SER A 75 8.24 -12.16 11.28
N ASP A 76 8.25 -12.75 12.45
CA ASP A 76 9.41 -13.41 13.05
C ASP A 76 9.24 -14.94 13.15
N ARG A 77 8.12 -15.46 12.64
CA ARG A 77 7.76 -16.88 12.74
C ARG A 77 8.76 -17.75 12.00
N ILE A 78 9.25 -18.78 12.67
CA ILE A 78 10.27 -19.70 12.15
C ILE A 78 9.74 -20.72 11.13
N ASP A 79 8.42 -20.98 11.15
CA ASP A 79 7.73 -21.95 10.28
C ASP A 79 7.35 -21.38 8.89
N ILE A 80 7.66 -20.12 8.64
CA ILE A 80 7.46 -19.48 7.33
C ILE A 80 8.65 -19.84 6.44
N ASP A 81 8.37 -20.24 5.19
CA ASP A 81 9.42 -20.56 4.22
C ASP A 81 10.21 -19.29 3.82
N LYS A 82 11.41 -19.46 3.26
CA LYS A 82 12.29 -18.32 2.89
C LYS A 82 11.66 -17.36 1.89
N ASP A 83 10.77 -17.86 1.05
CA ASP A 83 10.02 -17.10 0.05
C ASP A 83 8.64 -16.65 0.55
N PHE A 84 8.40 -16.72 1.88
CA PHE A 84 7.10 -16.46 2.52
C PHE A 84 6.01 -17.46 2.16
N GLY A 85 6.35 -18.68 1.77
CA GLY A 85 5.40 -19.80 1.79
C GLY A 85 4.90 -20.04 3.21
N LYS A 86 3.65 -20.52 3.35
CA LYS A 86 2.97 -20.74 4.65
C LYS A 86 2.72 -19.46 5.47
N TYR A 87 2.98 -18.29 4.93
CA TYR A 87 2.70 -17.04 5.64
C TYR A 87 1.20 -16.72 5.63
N PHE A 88 0.62 -16.61 6.80
CA PHE A 88 -0.71 -16.04 6.96
C PHE A 88 -0.60 -14.52 6.97
N MET A 89 -0.98 -13.90 5.86
CA MET A 89 -0.94 -12.45 5.71
C MET A 89 -2.27 -11.83 6.12
N PRO A 90 -2.36 -11.13 7.26
CA PRO A 90 -3.56 -10.39 7.61
C PRO A 90 -3.70 -9.19 6.66
N LEU A 91 -4.88 -9.04 6.08
CA LEU A 91 -5.20 -7.97 5.14
C LEU A 91 -6.48 -7.27 5.57
N GLY A 92 -6.39 -5.97 5.83
CA GLY A 92 -7.56 -5.14 6.10
C GLY A 92 -8.35 -4.87 4.82
N VAL A 93 -9.66 -4.66 4.95
CA VAL A 93 -10.56 -4.37 3.83
C VAL A 93 -10.06 -3.17 3.01
N ARG A 94 -9.55 -2.13 3.67
CA ARG A 94 -9.06 -0.91 3.01
C ARG A 94 -7.78 -1.18 2.20
N GLU A 95 -6.86 -1.98 2.75
CA GLU A 95 -5.64 -2.42 2.06
C GLU A 95 -6.01 -3.24 0.82
N PHE A 96 -6.95 -4.17 0.97
CA PHE A 96 -7.48 -4.99 -0.12
C PHE A 96 -8.08 -4.13 -1.24
N LEU A 97 -8.98 -3.20 -0.91
CA LEU A 97 -9.63 -2.35 -1.89
C LEU A 97 -8.63 -1.46 -2.64
N LEU A 98 -7.65 -0.88 -1.92
CA LEU A 98 -6.58 -0.11 -2.57
C LEU A 98 -5.69 -0.97 -3.45
N ALA A 99 -5.34 -2.18 -3.02
CA ALA A 99 -4.52 -3.09 -3.80
C ALA A 99 -5.21 -3.48 -5.13
N VAL A 100 -6.51 -3.78 -5.09
CA VAL A 100 -7.30 -4.10 -6.27
C VAL A 100 -7.44 -2.89 -7.20
N ALA A 101 -7.71 -1.71 -6.65
CA ALA A 101 -7.93 -0.50 -7.42
C ALA A 101 -6.66 0.06 -8.05
N LEU A 102 -5.55 0.10 -7.31
CA LEU A 102 -4.30 0.72 -7.74
C LEU A 102 -3.36 -0.24 -8.46
N LYS A 103 -3.63 -1.55 -8.42
CA LYS A 103 -2.86 -2.59 -9.15
C LYS A 103 -1.35 -2.43 -8.96
N ASP A 104 -0.62 -2.11 -10.04
CA ASP A 104 0.83 -1.98 -10.03
C ASP A 104 1.36 -0.79 -9.19
N ARG A 105 0.49 0.12 -8.79
CA ARG A 105 0.84 1.26 -7.93
C ARG A 105 0.63 1.01 -6.44
N TYR A 106 0.25 -0.21 -6.08
CA TYR A 106 0.18 -0.68 -4.71
C TYR A 106 1.07 -1.90 -4.54
N ARG A 107 1.93 -1.90 -3.53
CA ARG A 107 2.88 -2.97 -3.26
C ARG A 107 2.77 -3.43 -1.82
N PHE A 108 2.98 -4.72 -1.63
CA PHE A 108 3.21 -5.31 -0.33
C PHE A 108 4.69 -5.60 -0.17
N ILE A 109 5.27 -5.18 0.94
CA ILE A 109 6.62 -5.56 1.33
C ILE A 109 6.50 -6.50 2.52
N LEU A 110 6.91 -7.75 2.33
CA LEU A 110 6.96 -8.75 3.39
C LEU A 110 8.38 -8.81 3.95
N VAL A 111 8.50 -8.71 5.28
CA VAL A 111 9.78 -8.71 5.98
C VAL A 111 9.79 -9.85 6.99
N HIS A 112 10.76 -10.77 6.85
CA HIS A 112 11.05 -11.75 7.89
C HIS A 112 12.15 -11.21 8.79
N VAL A 113 11.76 -10.74 9.97
CA VAL A 113 12.66 -10.01 10.87
C VAL A 113 13.85 -10.87 11.30
N GLY A 114 13.61 -12.10 11.71
CA GLY A 114 14.68 -13.00 12.19
C GLY A 114 15.68 -13.44 11.13
N ARG A 115 15.29 -13.46 9.84
CA ARG A 115 16.17 -13.89 8.72
C ARG A 115 16.69 -12.72 7.89
N GLY A 116 16.16 -11.51 8.11
CA GLY A 116 16.45 -10.36 7.26
C GLY A 116 15.97 -10.50 5.81
N THR A 117 15.05 -11.43 5.53
CA THR A 117 14.52 -11.64 4.18
C THR A 117 13.44 -10.62 3.88
N ILE A 118 13.49 -10.02 2.70
CA ILE A 118 12.52 -9.04 2.23
C ILE A 118 12.07 -9.43 0.83
N ILE A 119 10.76 -9.48 0.60
CA ILE A 119 10.19 -9.63 -0.74
C ILE A 119 9.15 -8.53 -1.00
N GLU A 120 9.04 -8.13 -2.26
CA GLU A 120 8.05 -7.16 -2.73
C GLU A 120 7.07 -7.86 -3.68
N LEU A 121 5.77 -7.74 -3.40
CA LEU A 121 4.71 -8.40 -4.14
C LEU A 121 3.66 -7.39 -4.60
N ARG A 122 3.11 -7.63 -5.77
CA ARG A 122 1.88 -7.03 -6.23
C ARG A 122 0.70 -7.85 -5.75
N TRP A 123 -0.51 -7.29 -5.85
CA TRP A 123 -1.72 -8.04 -5.55
C TRP A 123 -1.85 -9.33 -6.39
N GLN A 124 -1.53 -9.24 -7.68
CA GLN A 124 -1.55 -10.40 -8.58
C GLN A 124 -0.58 -11.52 -8.15
N ASP A 125 0.60 -11.13 -7.65
CA ASP A 125 1.60 -12.10 -7.17
C ASP A 125 1.10 -12.82 -5.92
N ILE A 126 0.39 -12.11 -5.04
CA ILE A 126 -0.26 -12.67 -3.85
C ILE A 126 -1.36 -13.65 -4.25
N LEU A 127 -2.24 -13.27 -5.18
CA LEU A 127 -3.31 -14.13 -5.68
C LEU A 127 -2.77 -15.41 -6.31
N ALA A 128 -1.71 -15.31 -7.11
CA ALA A 128 -1.09 -16.45 -7.77
C ALA A 128 -0.47 -17.45 -6.77
N ARG A 129 -0.11 -16.98 -5.57
CA ARG A 129 0.52 -17.80 -4.51
C ARG A 129 -0.45 -18.22 -3.41
N ALA A 130 -1.64 -17.63 -3.37
CA ALA A 130 -2.61 -17.89 -2.31
C ALA A 130 -3.15 -19.31 -2.40
N LYS A 131 -3.00 -20.09 -1.33
CA LYS A 131 -3.63 -21.40 -1.16
C LYS A 131 -5.09 -21.27 -0.75
N THR A 132 -5.35 -20.33 0.15
CA THR A 132 -6.70 -20.02 0.66
C THR A 132 -6.82 -18.52 0.87
N ILE A 133 -8.02 -18.00 0.62
CA ILE A 133 -8.38 -16.62 0.92
C ILE A 133 -9.63 -16.65 1.76
N ASN A 134 -9.52 -16.16 3.01
CA ASN A 134 -10.67 -16.02 3.90
C ASN A 134 -10.99 -14.54 4.05
N LEU A 135 -12.24 -14.17 3.76
CA LEU A 135 -12.73 -12.80 3.94
C LEU A 135 -13.58 -12.76 5.21
N ASP A 136 -13.16 -11.95 6.16
CA ASP A 136 -13.91 -11.68 7.40
C ASP A 136 -14.33 -10.20 7.41
N PHE A 137 -15.64 -9.96 7.33
CA PHE A 137 -16.22 -8.62 7.38
C PHE A 137 -17.00 -8.44 8.68
N LYS A 138 -16.62 -7.44 9.46
CA LYS A 138 -17.39 -7.02 10.65
C LYS A 138 -18.11 -5.72 10.33
N ILE A 139 -19.43 -5.73 10.40
CA ILE A 139 -20.29 -4.59 10.18
C ILE A 139 -21.00 -4.27 11.48
N THR A 140 -20.87 -3.02 11.95
CA THR A 140 -21.65 -2.48 13.05
C THR A 140 -22.66 -1.52 12.47
N LEU A 141 -23.95 -1.76 12.73
CA LEU A 141 -25.03 -0.86 12.36
C LEU A 141 -25.37 0.02 13.57
N GLU A 142 -25.65 1.29 13.34
CA GLU A 142 -26.19 2.23 14.32
C GLU A 142 -27.71 2.14 14.37
#